data_d5b33a32a9b5439b3f4c1f26fa5c40aa
#
_entry.id   d5b33a32a9b5439b3f4c1f26fa5c40aa
#
_cell.length_a   1.000
_cell.length_b   1.000
_cell.length_c   1.000
_cell.angle_alpha   90.00
_cell.angle_beta   90.00
_cell.angle_gamma   90.00
#
_symmetry.space_group_name_H-M   'P 1'
#
loop_
_entity.id
_entity.type
_entity.pdbx_description
1 polymer ?
#
loop_
_entity_poly.entity_id
_entity_poly.type
_entity_poly.pdbx_seq_one_letter_code
_entity_poly.pdbx_strand_id
1 'polypeptide(L)'
;LIYSTCTFNRDEDEGALERMLAWAGDEVAEAEDMAVDGAWGIVCGRVGAFRTYRFYPYRARGEGFFAAVACKAYDAGGRCRTPKARRTVFAQVDKASAAELRRWVRTPERMCFAAVGDTCYGYYVAQAEAVKALGEALPVIYAGVAMGQFFKGSLRPDPALAFFCGLNREAVSAAELDEAQALCYLRSQEVAAGAFAEGVNLV
;
A
#
# COMPACT_ATOMS: atom_id res chain seq x y z
N LEU A 1 12.26 7.36 3.33
CA LEU A 1 11.31 8.17 4.08
C LEU A 1 10.66 9.17 3.15
N ILE A 2 9.32 9.26 3.19
CA ILE A 2 8.55 10.30 2.52
C ILE A 2 7.76 11.03 3.60
N TYR A 3 7.86 12.34 3.63
CA TYR A 3 7.07 13.24 4.47
C TYR A 3 6.21 14.11 3.58
N SER A 4 4.96 14.33 3.93
CA SER A 4 4.07 15.20 3.16
C SER A 4 3.06 15.92 4.03
N THR A 5 2.62 17.08 3.56
CA THR A 5 1.60 17.91 4.19
C THR A 5 0.84 18.71 3.13
N CYS A 6 -0.39 19.09 3.45
CA CYS A 6 -1.23 19.93 2.59
C CYS A 6 -1.19 21.41 3.01
N THR A 7 -0.33 21.78 3.97
CA THR A 7 -0.22 23.16 4.43
C THR A 7 0.78 23.97 3.62
N PHE A 8 0.75 25.29 3.78
CA PHE A 8 1.77 26.21 3.32
C PHE A 8 2.58 26.79 4.49
N ASN A 9 2.41 26.20 5.69
CA ASN A 9 3.06 26.65 6.90
C ASN A 9 4.49 26.11 6.95
N ARG A 10 5.46 27.02 6.95
CA ARG A 10 6.88 26.66 7.02
C ARG A 10 7.23 25.81 8.24
N ASP A 11 6.57 26.01 9.38
CA ASP A 11 6.86 25.25 10.60
C ASP A 11 6.46 23.78 10.45
N GLU A 12 5.41 23.49 9.66
CA GLU A 12 4.97 22.13 9.35
C GLU A 12 5.73 21.55 8.16
N ASP A 13 6.19 22.37 7.25
CA ASP A 13 6.93 21.97 6.05
C ASP A 13 8.43 21.83 6.36
N GLU A 14 9.23 22.86 6.06
CA GLU A 14 10.68 22.83 6.24
C GLU A 14 11.08 22.69 7.73
N GLY A 15 10.35 23.34 8.62
CA GLY A 15 10.63 23.28 10.07
C GLY A 15 10.47 21.87 10.66
N ALA A 16 9.53 21.07 10.15
CA ALA A 16 9.42 19.66 10.53
C ALA A 16 10.64 18.85 10.08
N LEU A 17 11.14 19.11 8.86
CA LEU A 17 12.34 18.46 8.34
C LEU A 17 13.60 18.87 9.10
N GLU A 18 13.73 20.16 9.46
CA GLU A 18 14.84 20.69 10.27
C GLU A 18 14.88 20.00 11.64
N ARG A 19 13.71 19.84 12.30
CA ARG A 19 13.61 19.10 13.58
C ARG A 19 13.97 17.62 13.41
N MET A 20 13.54 17.01 12.33
CA MET A 20 13.84 15.60 12.04
C MET A 20 15.34 15.40 11.83
N LEU A 21 16.02 16.29 11.09
CA LEU A 21 17.47 16.26 10.89
C LEU A 21 18.21 16.48 12.20
N ALA A 22 17.76 17.41 13.03
CA ALA A 22 18.35 17.67 14.34
C ALA A 22 18.25 16.45 15.28
N TRP A 23 17.18 15.67 15.16
CA TRP A 23 16.97 14.46 15.94
C TRP A 23 17.73 13.25 15.40
N ALA A 24 17.71 13.02 14.07
CA ALA A 24 18.24 11.82 13.43
C ALA A 24 19.73 11.96 13.04
N GLY A 25 20.25 13.20 12.89
CA GLY A 25 21.65 13.45 12.54
C GLY A 25 22.07 12.72 11.24
N ASP A 26 23.18 12.01 11.34
CA ASP A 26 23.79 11.29 10.21
C ASP A 26 23.00 10.04 9.75
N GLU A 27 21.90 9.69 10.44
CA GLU A 27 21.04 8.58 10.02
C GLU A 27 20.16 8.92 8.81
N VAL A 28 20.12 10.18 8.40
CA VAL A 28 19.38 10.63 7.21
C VAL A 28 20.34 10.88 6.07
N ALA A 29 20.20 10.12 5.01
CA ALA A 29 20.94 10.26 3.77
C ALA A 29 20.07 10.88 2.66
N GLU A 30 20.73 11.50 1.70
CA GLU A 30 20.07 12.09 0.55
C GLU A 30 19.41 11.01 -0.32
N ALA A 31 18.17 11.28 -0.76
CA ALA A 31 17.51 10.46 -1.77
C ALA A 31 18.06 10.78 -3.16
N GLU A 32 17.97 9.82 -4.10
CA GLU A 32 18.27 10.05 -5.51
C GLU A 32 17.38 11.15 -6.08
N ASP A 33 17.90 11.88 -7.06
CA ASP A 33 17.12 12.89 -7.77
C ASP A 33 16.01 12.24 -8.58
N MET A 34 14.79 12.69 -8.35
CA MET A 34 13.68 12.39 -9.23
C MET A 34 13.64 13.41 -10.35
N ALA A 35 13.60 12.94 -11.59
CA ALA A 35 13.38 13.79 -12.74
C ALA A 35 11.97 14.39 -12.67
N VAL A 36 11.87 15.70 -12.46
CA VAL A 36 10.62 16.45 -12.44
C VAL A 36 10.55 17.30 -13.70
N ASP A 37 9.53 17.07 -14.53
CA ASP A 37 9.31 17.91 -15.72
C ASP A 37 8.93 19.32 -15.26
N GLY A 38 9.64 20.33 -15.80
CA GLY A 38 9.36 21.75 -15.53
C GLY A 38 7.94 22.18 -15.90
N ALA A 39 7.31 21.50 -16.86
CA ALA A 39 5.93 21.74 -17.27
C ALA A 39 4.90 21.40 -16.18
N TRP A 40 5.26 20.56 -15.20
CA TRP A 40 4.36 20.22 -14.07
C TRP A 40 4.21 21.37 -13.06
N GLY A 41 5.03 22.40 -13.14
CA GLY A 41 4.93 23.56 -12.24
C GLY A 41 5.36 23.29 -10.79
N ILE A 42 5.99 22.16 -10.52
CA ILE A 42 6.47 21.79 -9.20
C ILE A 42 7.73 22.60 -8.85
N VAL A 43 7.76 23.15 -7.65
CA VAL A 43 8.93 23.86 -7.14
C VAL A 43 9.78 22.88 -6.35
N CYS A 44 10.95 22.53 -6.89
CA CYS A 44 11.92 21.68 -6.23
C CYS A 44 12.83 22.50 -5.33
N GLY A 45 13.19 21.92 -4.18
CA GLY A 45 14.06 22.55 -3.19
C GLY A 45 14.78 21.49 -2.35
N ARG A 46 15.42 21.97 -1.27
CA ARG A 46 16.20 21.10 -0.38
C ARG A 46 16.23 21.63 1.06
N VAL A 47 16.17 20.71 2.00
CA VAL A 47 16.40 20.97 3.43
C VAL A 47 17.35 19.89 3.97
N GLY A 48 18.62 20.22 4.13
CA GLY A 48 19.66 19.23 4.47
C GLY A 48 19.69 18.06 3.47
N ALA A 49 19.51 16.84 3.96
CA ALA A 49 19.43 15.64 3.16
C ALA A 49 18.07 15.41 2.48
N PHE A 50 17.05 16.18 2.83
CA PHE A 50 15.74 16.06 2.21
C PHE A 50 15.67 16.81 0.89
N ARG A 51 15.20 16.15 -0.15
CA ARG A 51 14.71 16.78 -1.36
C ARG A 51 13.26 17.15 -1.17
N THR A 52 12.88 18.39 -1.53
CA THR A 52 11.54 18.92 -1.31
C THR A 52 10.86 19.26 -2.63
N TYR A 53 9.55 19.05 -2.67
CA TYR A 53 8.68 19.27 -3.81
C TYR A 53 7.46 20.03 -3.32
N ARG A 54 7.24 21.24 -3.86
CA ARG A 54 6.12 22.09 -3.48
C ARG A 54 5.21 22.34 -4.66
N PHE A 55 3.94 22.03 -4.44
CA PHE A 55 2.88 22.18 -5.43
C PHE A 55 2.03 23.39 -5.06
N TYR A 56 2.22 24.49 -5.74
CA TYR A 56 1.41 25.68 -5.54
C TYR A 56 0.19 25.67 -6.45
N PRO A 57 -1.04 25.98 -5.97
CA PRO A 57 -2.26 25.97 -6.80
C PRO A 57 -2.21 26.89 -8.04
N TYR A 58 -1.44 27.95 -7.97
CA TYR A 58 -1.26 28.88 -9.10
C TYR A 58 -0.27 28.39 -10.16
N ARG A 59 0.47 27.29 -9.91
CA ARG A 59 1.45 26.69 -10.82
C ARG A 59 1.09 25.27 -11.23
N ALA A 60 0.60 24.49 -10.29
CA ALA A 60 0.18 23.11 -10.50
C ALA A 60 -1.30 22.98 -10.16
N ARG A 61 -2.07 22.29 -11.01
CA ARG A 61 -3.49 22.11 -10.78
C ARG A 61 -3.73 21.25 -9.56
N GLY A 62 -4.39 21.78 -8.54
CA GLY A 62 -4.66 21.08 -7.28
C GLY A 62 -4.85 22.06 -6.12
N GLU A 63 -5.00 21.52 -4.91
CA GLU A 63 -5.26 22.28 -3.67
C GLU A 63 -3.99 22.78 -2.98
N GLY A 64 -2.84 22.33 -3.46
CA GLY A 64 -1.54 22.57 -2.84
C GLY A 64 -1.05 21.35 -2.05
N PHE A 65 0.28 21.17 -2.07
CA PHE A 65 0.91 20.04 -1.43
C PHE A 65 2.40 20.30 -1.20
N PHE A 66 2.92 19.75 -0.13
CA PHE A 66 4.35 19.69 0.12
C PHE A 66 4.77 18.25 0.31
N ALA A 67 5.83 17.84 -0.33
CA ALA A 67 6.44 16.53 -0.16
C ALA A 67 7.95 16.68 0.05
N ALA A 68 8.51 15.81 0.87
CA ALA A 68 9.95 15.70 1.07
C ALA A 68 10.37 14.24 1.09
N VAL A 69 11.53 13.95 0.50
CA VAL A 69 12.05 12.59 0.37
C VAL A 69 13.50 12.55 0.87
N ALA A 70 13.80 11.55 1.69
CA ALA A 70 15.16 11.22 2.10
C ALA A 70 15.28 9.70 2.29
N CYS A 71 16.52 9.20 2.28
CA CYS A 71 16.81 7.81 2.61
C CYS A 71 17.27 7.70 4.07
N LYS A 72 17.02 6.56 4.69
CA LYS A 72 17.76 6.21 5.91
C LYS A 72 19.19 5.86 5.50
N ALA A 73 20.18 6.46 6.15
CA ALA A 73 21.57 6.05 5.96
C ALA A 73 21.72 4.57 6.36
N TYR A 74 22.36 3.80 5.50
CA TYR A 74 22.54 2.38 5.73
C TYR A 74 23.69 2.21 6.74
N ASP A 75 23.35 1.83 7.96
CA ASP A 75 24.34 1.35 8.92
C ASP A 75 24.57 -0.15 8.70
N ALA A 76 25.66 -0.48 7.99
CA ALA A 76 26.05 -1.86 7.71
C ALA A 76 26.42 -2.66 8.99
N GLY A 77 26.45 -2.04 10.16
CA GLY A 77 26.88 -2.61 11.43
C GLY A 77 25.80 -2.82 12.48
N GLY A 78 24.62 -2.24 12.29
CA GLY A 78 23.52 -2.33 13.27
C GLY A 78 22.89 -3.72 13.29
N ARG A 79 23.26 -4.57 14.25
CA ARG A 79 22.48 -5.77 14.56
C ARG A 79 21.12 -5.31 15.08
N CYS A 80 20.11 -5.34 14.22
CA CYS A 80 18.72 -5.22 14.66
C CYS A 80 18.47 -6.31 15.72
N ARG A 81 18.29 -5.92 16.99
CA ARG A 81 17.89 -6.89 18.02
C ARG A 81 16.48 -7.32 17.65
N THR A 82 16.37 -8.54 17.17
CA THR A 82 15.05 -9.16 16.97
C THR A 82 14.33 -9.14 18.31
N PRO A 83 13.15 -8.52 18.42
CA PRO A 83 12.37 -8.57 19.66
C PRO A 83 12.13 -10.02 20.04
N LYS A 84 12.05 -10.31 21.34
CA LYS A 84 11.65 -11.66 21.79
C LYS A 84 10.29 -11.96 21.17
N ALA A 85 10.23 -13.06 20.43
CA ALA A 85 9.03 -13.54 19.77
C ALA A 85 7.87 -13.58 20.77
N ARG A 86 6.79 -12.85 20.46
CA ARG A 86 5.48 -13.00 21.09
C ARG A 86 4.68 -13.98 20.24
N ARG A 87 3.54 -14.42 20.76
CA ARG A 87 2.62 -15.25 19.99
C ARG A 87 2.22 -14.47 18.72
N THR A 88 2.56 -15.00 17.54
CA THR A 88 2.24 -14.34 16.27
C THR A 88 0.73 -14.18 16.12
N VAL A 89 0.31 -13.04 15.57
CA VAL A 89 -1.09 -12.79 15.21
C VAL A 89 -1.48 -13.51 13.92
N PHE A 90 -0.49 -13.97 13.14
CA PHE A 90 -0.72 -14.66 11.88
C PHE A 90 -0.98 -16.14 12.11
N ALA A 91 -2.19 -16.57 11.75
CA ALA A 91 -2.53 -17.98 11.67
C ALA A 91 -2.14 -18.54 10.31
N GLN A 92 -1.69 -19.78 10.30
CA GLN A 92 -1.40 -20.48 9.07
C GLN A 92 -2.69 -20.81 8.32
N VAL A 93 -2.75 -20.50 7.04
CA VAL A 93 -3.86 -20.87 6.16
C VAL A 93 -3.73 -22.36 5.83
N ASP A 94 -4.83 -23.11 5.92
CA ASP A 94 -4.85 -24.51 5.55
C ASP A 94 -4.57 -24.73 4.06
N LYS A 95 -4.20 -25.96 3.69
CA LYS A 95 -3.75 -26.28 2.34
C LYS A 95 -4.84 -26.05 1.27
N ALA A 96 -6.11 -26.30 1.59
CA ALA A 96 -7.20 -26.14 0.64
C ALA A 96 -7.48 -24.64 0.40
N SER A 97 -7.57 -23.87 1.48
CA SER A 97 -7.73 -22.41 1.42
C SER A 97 -6.54 -21.75 0.71
N ALA A 98 -5.31 -22.19 1.00
CA ALA A 98 -4.13 -21.67 0.29
C ALA A 98 -4.14 -21.98 -1.20
N ALA A 99 -4.64 -23.14 -1.62
CA ALA A 99 -4.80 -23.49 -3.04
C ALA A 99 -5.83 -22.57 -3.72
N GLU A 100 -6.94 -22.28 -3.05
CA GLU A 100 -7.93 -21.33 -3.57
C GLU A 100 -7.36 -19.91 -3.67
N LEU A 101 -6.69 -19.40 -2.64
CA LEU A 101 -6.07 -18.06 -2.66
C LEU A 101 -5.06 -17.90 -3.80
N ARG A 102 -4.30 -18.96 -4.14
CA ARG A 102 -3.34 -18.94 -5.24
C ARG A 102 -3.99 -18.72 -6.60
N ARG A 103 -5.23 -19.13 -6.79
CA ARG A 103 -5.97 -18.91 -8.06
C ARG A 103 -6.23 -17.45 -8.34
N TRP A 104 -6.34 -16.63 -7.27
CA TRP A 104 -6.65 -15.21 -7.35
C TRP A 104 -5.44 -14.31 -7.64
N VAL A 105 -4.23 -14.87 -7.71
CA VAL A 105 -3.01 -14.09 -7.94
C VAL A 105 -2.25 -14.59 -9.16
N ARG A 106 -1.64 -13.67 -9.92
CA ARG A 106 -0.92 -13.97 -11.16
C ARG A 106 0.38 -14.75 -10.93
N THR A 107 1.05 -14.52 -9.79
CA THR A 107 2.35 -15.11 -9.48
C THR A 107 2.30 -15.77 -8.10
N PRO A 108 1.56 -16.88 -7.95
CA PRO A 108 1.31 -17.51 -6.67
C PRO A 108 2.59 -18.03 -5.98
N GLU A 109 3.63 -18.34 -6.74
CA GLU A 109 4.94 -18.77 -6.25
C GLU A 109 5.70 -17.63 -5.52
N ARG A 110 5.33 -16.39 -5.78
CA ARG A 110 5.92 -15.20 -5.14
C ARG A 110 5.13 -14.69 -3.94
N MET A 111 4.02 -15.37 -3.61
CA MET A 111 3.10 -14.95 -2.55
C MET A 111 3.09 -15.94 -1.37
N CYS A 112 3.05 -15.38 -0.17
CA CYS A 112 2.70 -16.07 1.06
C CYS A 112 1.30 -15.67 1.48
N PHE A 113 0.62 -16.57 2.19
CA PHE A 113 -0.74 -16.33 2.71
C PHE A 113 -0.78 -16.62 4.20
N ALA A 114 -1.44 -15.75 4.94
CA ALA A 114 -1.70 -15.92 6.37
C ALA A 114 -3.07 -15.35 6.73
N ALA A 115 -3.63 -15.78 7.84
CA ALA A 115 -4.89 -15.26 8.34
C ALA A 115 -4.66 -14.40 9.59
N VAL A 116 -5.41 -13.30 9.70
CA VAL A 116 -5.55 -12.50 10.92
C VAL A 116 -7.05 -12.45 11.24
N GLY A 117 -7.44 -13.09 12.33
CA GLY A 117 -8.86 -13.37 12.57
C GLY A 117 -9.44 -14.22 11.43
N ASP A 118 -10.55 -13.78 10.86
CA ASP A 118 -11.24 -14.48 9.76
C ASP A 118 -10.77 -14.03 8.37
N THR A 119 -9.92 -13.00 8.29
CA THR A 119 -9.46 -12.44 7.02
C THR A 119 -8.12 -13.03 6.58
N CYS A 120 -8.07 -13.53 5.36
CA CYS A 120 -6.84 -13.99 4.73
C CYS A 120 -6.13 -12.82 4.05
N TYR A 121 -4.82 -12.77 4.21
CA TYR A 121 -3.93 -11.78 3.61
C TYR A 121 -2.89 -12.45 2.73
N GLY A 122 -2.55 -11.77 1.62
CA GLY A 122 -1.46 -12.15 0.72
C GLY A 122 -0.34 -11.11 0.77
N TYR A 123 0.90 -11.56 0.88
CA TYR A 123 2.09 -10.71 0.85
C TYR A 123 3.24 -11.40 0.10
N TYR A 124 4.19 -10.64 -0.40
CA TYR A 124 5.28 -11.20 -1.18
C TYR A 124 6.26 -12.02 -0.32
N VAL A 125 6.75 -13.14 -0.87
CA VAL A 125 7.77 -14.00 -0.23
C VAL A 125 8.98 -13.19 0.21
N ALA A 126 9.39 -12.20 -0.58
CA ALA A 126 10.50 -11.30 -0.23
C ALA A 126 10.30 -10.53 1.09
N GLN A 127 9.07 -10.38 1.54
CA GLN A 127 8.70 -9.68 2.78
C GLN A 127 8.37 -10.64 3.93
N ALA A 128 8.40 -11.96 3.70
CA ALA A 128 7.87 -12.95 4.64
C ALA A 128 8.55 -12.89 6.02
N GLU A 129 9.86 -12.77 6.06
CA GLU A 129 10.61 -12.69 7.33
C GLU A 129 10.30 -11.38 8.08
N ALA A 130 10.19 -10.25 7.37
CA ALA A 130 9.84 -8.98 7.97
C ALA A 130 8.40 -8.99 8.53
N VAL A 131 7.44 -9.50 7.75
CA VAL A 131 6.03 -9.63 8.15
C VAL A 131 5.92 -10.53 9.39
N LYS A 132 6.64 -11.66 9.40
CA LYS A 132 6.69 -12.56 10.55
C LYS A 132 7.25 -11.86 11.80
N ALA A 133 8.40 -11.22 11.67
CA ALA A 133 9.05 -10.51 12.78
C ALA A 133 8.16 -9.39 13.35
N LEU A 134 7.47 -8.62 12.48
CA LEU A 134 6.52 -7.60 12.88
C LEU A 134 5.30 -8.20 13.59
N GLY A 135 4.76 -9.31 13.08
CA GLY A 135 3.61 -9.99 13.70
C GLY A 135 3.92 -10.62 15.06
N GLU A 136 5.19 -10.93 15.32
CA GLU A 136 5.66 -11.40 16.62
C GLU A 136 5.94 -10.28 17.62
N ALA A 137 6.24 -9.07 17.12
CA ALA A 137 6.63 -7.91 17.92
C ALA A 137 5.48 -6.93 18.20
N LEU A 138 4.55 -6.79 17.24
CA LEU A 138 3.54 -5.76 17.22
C LEU A 138 2.13 -6.33 17.02
N PRO A 139 1.07 -5.65 17.48
CA PRO A 139 -0.30 -5.96 17.08
C PRO A 139 -0.52 -5.52 15.63
N VAL A 140 -0.32 -6.44 14.69
CA VAL A 140 -0.54 -6.18 13.26
C VAL A 140 -2.04 -6.27 12.96
N ILE A 141 -2.58 -5.22 12.35
CA ILE A 141 -4.00 -5.13 11.95
C ILE A 141 -4.16 -5.51 10.48
N TYR A 142 -3.16 -5.19 9.66
CA TYR A 142 -3.18 -5.37 8.21
C TYR A 142 -1.81 -5.79 7.69
N ALA A 143 -1.76 -6.78 6.79
CA ALA A 143 -0.48 -7.27 6.25
C ALA A 143 -0.62 -7.63 4.76
N GLY A 144 -0.05 -6.82 3.89
CA GLY A 144 -0.13 -7.02 2.44
C GLY A 144 -1.51 -6.69 1.88
N VAL A 145 -2.08 -7.54 1.02
CA VAL A 145 -3.42 -7.36 0.45
C VAL A 145 -4.43 -8.24 1.18
N ALA A 146 -5.55 -7.66 1.58
CA ALA A 146 -6.69 -8.43 2.07
C ALA A 146 -7.28 -9.25 0.89
N MET A 147 -7.21 -10.57 1.01
CA MET A 147 -7.71 -11.47 -0.01
C MET A 147 -9.21 -11.75 0.15
N GLY A 148 -9.68 -11.76 1.39
CA GLY A 148 -11.06 -12.06 1.73
C GLY A 148 -11.20 -13.05 2.87
N GLN A 149 -12.41 -13.56 3.03
CA GLN A 149 -12.78 -14.52 4.09
C GLN A 149 -13.38 -15.79 3.48
N PHE A 150 -13.13 -16.93 4.12
CA PHE A 150 -13.76 -18.17 3.70
C PHE A 150 -15.13 -18.35 4.35
N PHE A 151 -16.13 -18.63 3.53
CA PHE A 151 -17.46 -19.00 3.99
C PHE A 151 -17.90 -20.31 3.32
N LYS A 152 -18.18 -21.34 4.11
CA LYS A 152 -18.57 -22.68 3.61
C LYS A 152 -17.60 -23.22 2.54
N GLY A 153 -16.30 -22.97 2.71
CA GLY A 153 -15.25 -23.46 1.79
C GLY A 153 -15.02 -22.61 0.54
N SER A 154 -15.81 -21.56 0.32
CA SER A 154 -15.62 -20.61 -0.80
C SER A 154 -15.05 -19.30 -0.31
N LEU A 155 -14.11 -18.72 -1.06
CA LEU A 155 -13.58 -17.40 -0.79
C LEU A 155 -14.63 -16.33 -1.13
N ARG A 156 -14.91 -15.46 -0.14
CA ARG A 156 -15.57 -14.17 -0.35
C ARG A 156 -14.45 -13.14 -0.47
N PRO A 157 -14.15 -12.65 -1.68
CA PRO A 157 -13.02 -11.75 -1.87
C PRO A 157 -13.26 -10.42 -1.17
N ASP A 158 -12.17 -9.83 -0.69
CA ASP A 158 -12.19 -8.47 -0.15
C ASP A 158 -12.14 -7.46 -1.30
N PRO A 159 -12.84 -6.32 -1.23
CA PRO A 159 -12.75 -5.26 -2.23
C PRO A 159 -11.31 -4.77 -2.51
N ALA A 160 -10.41 -4.82 -1.53
CA ALA A 160 -9.00 -4.48 -1.72
C ALA A 160 -8.31 -5.34 -2.77
N LEU A 161 -8.79 -6.58 -2.98
CA LEU A 161 -8.23 -7.47 -3.98
C LEU A 161 -8.43 -6.95 -5.40
N ALA A 162 -9.52 -6.22 -5.67
CA ALA A 162 -9.78 -5.59 -6.97
C ALA A 162 -8.71 -4.56 -7.37
N PHE A 163 -8.14 -3.88 -6.37
CA PHE A 163 -7.07 -2.88 -6.58
C PHE A 163 -5.66 -3.47 -6.57
N PHE A 164 -5.54 -4.76 -6.32
CA PHE A 164 -4.23 -5.42 -6.27
C PHE A 164 -3.67 -5.61 -7.69
N CYS A 165 -2.53 -5.00 -7.98
CA CYS A 165 -1.87 -5.10 -9.29
C CYS A 165 -1.47 -6.53 -9.68
N GLY A 166 -1.38 -7.44 -8.71
CA GLY A 166 -1.11 -8.87 -8.90
C GLY A 166 -2.37 -9.74 -9.02
N LEU A 167 -3.57 -9.17 -9.09
CA LEU A 167 -4.81 -9.92 -9.27
C LEU A 167 -4.76 -10.74 -10.57
N ASN A 168 -5.13 -12.02 -10.48
CA ASN A 168 -5.38 -12.85 -11.65
C ASN A 168 -6.79 -12.56 -12.19
N ARG A 169 -6.86 -11.73 -13.23
CA ARG A 169 -8.15 -11.32 -13.83
C ARG A 169 -8.89 -12.47 -14.50
N GLU A 170 -8.22 -13.58 -14.82
CA GLU A 170 -8.87 -14.78 -15.38
C GLU A 170 -9.63 -15.58 -14.31
N ALA A 171 -9.36 -15.35 -13.04
CA ALA A 171 -10.04 -16.02 -11.93
C ALA A 171 -11.40 -15.41 -11.57
N VAL A 172 -11.73 -14.25 -12.13
CA VAL A 172 -12.93 -13.48 -11.82
C VAL A 172 -13.58 -12.96 -13.11
N SER A 173 -14.90 -12.98 -13.17
CA SER A 173 -15.64 -12.34 -14.26
C SER A 173 -15.44 -10.81 -14.18
N ALA A 174 -15.23 -10.17 -15.33
CA ALA A 174 -15.15 -8.72 -15.43
C ALA A 174 -16.40 -8.18 -16.13
N ALA A 175 -16.95 -7.11 -15.62
CA ALA A 175 -18.02 -6.36 -16.24
C ALA A 175 -17.50 -4.97 -16.62
N GLU A 176 -17.59 -4.62 -17.90
CA GLU A 176 -17.30 -3.26 -18.35
C GLU A 176 -18.59 -2.46 -18.35
N LEU A 177 -18.55 -1.32 -17.65
CA LEU A 177 -19.68 -0.41 -17.56
C LEU A 177 -19.44 0.79 -18.48
N ASP A 178 -20.49 1.22 -19.15
CA ASP A 178 -20.47 2.54 -19.78
C ASP A 178 -20.49 3.67 -18.73
N GLU A 179 -20.31 4.92 -19.17
CA GLU A 179 -20.25 6.06 -18.24
C GLU A 179 -21.51 6.19 -17.38
N ALA A 180 -22.68 6.00 -17.96
CA ALA A 180 -23.96 6.13 -17.23
C ALA A 180 -24.11 5.01 -16.18
N GLN A 181 -23.76 3.78 -16.54
CA GLN A 181 -23.74 2.64 -15.64
C GLN A 181 -22.71 2.80 -14.53
N ALA A 182 -21.51 3.30 -14.85
CA ALA A 182 -20.46 3.57 -13.86
C ALA A 182 -20.90 4.64 -12.86
N LEU A 183 -21.57 5.70 -13.31
CA LEU A 183 -22.13 6.73 -12.43
C LEU A 183 -23.24 6.18 -11.53
N CYS A 184 -24.11 5.31 -12.04
CA CYS A 184 -25.12 4.62 -11.22
C CYS A 184 -24.45 3.73 -10.17
N TYR A 185 -23.46 2.94 -10.56
CA TYR A 185 -22.69 2.07 -9.65
C TYR A 185 -22.02 2.87 -8.52
N LEU A 186 -21.30 3.95 -8.86
CA LEU A 186 -20.64 4.82 -7.89
C LEU A 186 -21.62 5.54 -6.95
N ARG A 187 -22.86 5.76 -7.39
CA ARG A 187 -23.92 6.33 -6.57
C ARG A 187 -24.71 5.29 -5.77
N SER A 188 -24.30 4.01 -5.80
CA SER A 188 -25.01 2.89 -5.19
C SER A 188 -26.45 2.74 -5.72
N GLN A 189 -26.67 3.07 -6.97
CA GLN A 189 -27.94 2.90 -7.68
C GLN A 189 -27.95 1.57 -8.44
N GLU A 190 -29.12 1.10 -8.83
CA GLU A 190 -29.26 -0.11 -9.63
C GLU A 190 -28.59 0.03 -10.99
N VAL A 191 -27.80 -0.99 -11.36
CA VAL A 191 -27.23 -1.17 -12.69
C VAL A 191 -27.89 -2.39 -13.32
N ALA A 192 -28.19 -2.34 -14.62
CA ALA A 192 -28.90 -3.40 -15.32
C ALA A 192 -28.17 -4.75 -15.16
N ALA A 193 -28.90 -5.77 -14.70
CA ALA A 193 -28.35 -7.11 -14.37
C ALA A 193 -27.62 -7.80 -15.53
N GLY A 194 -27.93 -7.45 -16.78
CA GLY A 194 -27.24 -8.01 -17.97
C GLY A 194 -25.77 -7.62 -18.11
N ALA A 195 -25.26 -6.67 -17.32
CA ALA A 195 -23.86 -6.29 -17.29
C ALA A 195 -22.99 -7.25 -16.45
N PHE A 196 -23.60 -8.10 -15.61
CA PHE A 196 -22.89 -8.92 -14.63
C PHE A 196 -23.11 -10.41 -14.88
N ALA A 197 -22.04 -11.20 -14.74
CA ALA A 197 -22.14 -12.66 -14.64
C ALA A 197 -22.62 -13.06 -13.24
N GLU A 198 -23.16 -14.29 -13.11
CA GLU A 198 -23.50 -14.84 -11.81
C GLU A 198 -22.22 -15.00 -10.95
N GLY A 199 -22.27 -14.55 -9.71
CA GLY A 199 -21.17 -14.63 -8.75
C GLY A 199 -20.41 -13.33 -8.56
N VAL A 200 -19.08 -13.42 -8.39
CA VAL A 200 -18.21 -12.27 -8.15
C VAL A 200 -17.79 -11.65 -9.48
N ASN A 201 -17.97 -10.36 -9.61
CA ASN A 201 -17.55 -9.59 -10.77
C ASN A 201 -16.54 -8.51 -10.37
N LEU A 202 -15.56 -8.28 -11.23
CA LEU A 202 -14.67 -7.11 -11.21
C LEU A 202 -15.32 -6.02 -12.07
N VAL A 203 -15.42 -4.81 -11.53
CA VAL A 203 -16.00 -3.64 -12.20
C VAL A 203 -14.94 -2.55 -12.34
#